data_9f0e32339469af93391792072925843d
#
_entry.id   9f0e32339469af93391792072925843d
#
_cell.length_a   1.000
_cell.length_b   1.000
_cell.length_c   1.000
_cell.angle_alpha   90.00
_cell.angle_beta   90.00
_cell.angle_gamma   90.00
#
_symmetry.space_group_name_H-M   'P 1'
#
loop_
_entity.id
_entity.type
_entity.pdbx_description
1 polymer ?
#
loop_
_entity_poly.entity_id
_entity_poly.type
_entity_poly.pdbx_seq_one_letter_code
_entity_poly.pdbx_strand_id
1 'polypeptide(L)'
;MAHPTSSGLMNACEEAIKKSNIDYQRNGTYVVMEGPQFSTLAESNLYRSWKADVIGMTNMPEAKLAREAEIRYASVSMVTDYDCWHPEHENVDVHQVIKVLLGNAEKAKLMIKNLIDNYENHIDPNDPTNNCLDVAVITAPEKRTQQTIDKLKTVAGRVFNK
;
A
#
# COMPACT_ATOMS: atom_id res chain seq x y z
N MET A 1 -5.05 -3.91 -12.40
CA MET A 1 -4.01 -3.31 -11.51
C MET A 1 -3.68 -1.84 -11.81
N ALA A 2 -4.36 -1.17 -12.76
CA ALA A 2 -4.11 0.26 -13.05
C ALA A 2 -4.32 1.16 -11.81
N HIS A 3 -5.29 0.82 -10.97
CA HIS A 3 -5.55 1.46 -9.68
C HIS A 3 -5.36 0.44 -8.56
N PRO A 4 -4.17 0.35 -7.94
CA PRO A 4 -3.88 -0.67 -6.92
C PRO A 4 -4.56 -0.39 -5.58
N THR A 5 -4.92 0.86 -5.30
CA THR A 5 -5.51 1.30 -4.03
C THR A 5 -7.03 1.44 -4.11
N SER A 6 -7.71 1.21 -2.99
CA SER A 6 -9.14 1.45 -2.79
C SER A 6 -9.38 2.90 -2.38
N SER A 7 -10.20 3.61 -3.15
CA SER A 7 -10.56 5.01 -2.85
C SER A 7 -11.34 5.13 -1.54
N GLY A 8 -12.24 4.18 -1.25
CA GLY A 8 -12.99 4.15 0.00
C GLY A 8 -12.06 4.01 1.21
N LEU A 9 -11.10 3.06 1.15
CA LEU A 9 -10.11 2.91 2.23
C LEU A 9 -9.19 4.13 2.36
N MET A 10 -8.80 4.76 1.24
CA MET A 10 -8.03 6.01 1.27
C MET A 10 -8.80 7.14 1.95
N ASN A 11 -10.13 7.25 1.72
CA ASN A 11 -10.98 8.24 2.38
C ASN A 11 -11.04 7.97 3.90
N ALA A 12 -11.19 6.72 4.30
CA ALA A 12 -11.17 6.33 5.71
C ALA A 12 -9.83 6.69 6.39
N CYS A 13 -8.72 6.40 5.73
CA CYS A 13 -7.39 6.77 6.22
C CYS A 13 -7.24 8.29 6.35
N GLU A 14 -7.68 9.06 5.36
CA GLU A 14 -7.61 10.52 5.39
C GLU A 14 -8.41 11.12 6.54
N GLU A 15 -9.64 10.65 6.78
CA GLU A 15 -10.42 11.12 7.93
C GLU A 15 -9.77 10.76 9.27
N ALA A 16 -9.22 9.55 9.37
CA ALA A 16 -8.51 9.14 10.58
C ALA A 16 -7.28 10.03 10.84
N ILE A 17 -6.54 10.39 9.79
CA ILE A 17 -5.39 11.29 9.86
C ILE A 17 -5.83 12.69 10.31
N LYS A 18 -6.91 13.23 9.73
CA LYS A 18 -7.49 14.54 10.12
C LYS A 18 -7.91 14.55 11.59
N LYS A 19 -8.61 13.50 12.05
CA LYS A 19 -9.00 13.33 13.45
C LYS A 19 -7.81 13.24 14.41
N SER A 20 -6.69 12.74 13.91
CA SER A 20 -5.44 12.63 14.66
C SER A 20 -4.62 13.92 14.66
N ASN A 21 -5.07 14.95 13.96
CA ASN A 21 -4.35 16.23 13.77
C ASN A 21 -2.91 16.03 13.28
N ILE A 22 -2.73 15.16 12.28
CA ILE A 22 -1.45 14.84 11.65
C ILE A 22 -1.40 15.54 10.30
N ASP A 23 -0.30 16.24 10.02
CA ASP A 23 -0.04 16.80 8.70
C ASP A 23 0.15 15.67 7.68
N TYR A 24 -0.48 15.80 6.52
CA TYR A 24 -0.43 14.77 5.48
C TYR A 24 -0.55 15.38 4.10
N GLN A 25 -0.11 14.62 3.12
CA GLN A 25 -0.41 14.87 1.72
C GLN A 25 -1.22 13.69 1.17
N ARG A 26 -2.31 13.99 0.48
CA ARG A 26 -3.12 12.98 -0.19
C ARG A 26 -2.62 12.76 -1.61
N ASN A 27 -2.66 11.50 -2.04
CA ASN A 27 -2.19 11.01 -3.33
C ASN A 27 -0.68 11.15 -3.51
N GLY A 28 -0.18 10.50 -4.53
CA GLY A 28 1.22 10.52 -4.92
C GLY A 28 1.59 9.28 -5.69
N THR A 29 2.77 9.31 -6.26
CA THR A 29 3.39 8.19 -6.95
C THR A 29 4.42 7.54 -6.05
N TYR A 30 4.21 6.27 -5.73
CA TYR A 30 5.12 5.47 -4.92
C TYR A 30 5.99 4.60 -5.83
N VAL A 31 7.31 4.79 -5.79
CA VAL A 31 8.27 3.89 -6.43
C VAL A 31 8.58 2.75 -5.48
N VAL A 32 8.44 1.52 -5.94
CA VAL A 32 8.86 0.34 -5.20
C VAL A 32 10.16 -0.17 -5.80
N MET A 33 11.22 -0.14 -5.01
CA MET A 33 12.50 -0.76 -5.34
C MET A 33 12.63 -2.10 -4.63
N GLU A 34 13.45 -2.99 -5.18
CA GLU A 34 13.55 -4.35 -4.62
C GLU A 34 14.37 -4.40 -3.33
N GLY A 35 15.40 -3.58 -3.20
CA GLY A 35 16.34 -3.68 -2.09
C GLY A 35 17.29 -4.89 -2.25
N PRO A 36 18.05 -5.28 -1.22
CA PRO A 36 18.08 -4.74 0.15
C PRO A 36 18.82 -3.39 0.30
N GLN A 37 19.61 -2.96 -0.71
CA GLN A 37 20.32 -1.68 -0.68
C GLN A 37 19.35 -0.51 -0.90
N PHE A 38 19.72 0.66 -0.43
CA PHE A 38 19.07 1.92 -0.77
C PHE A 38 19.52 2.41 -2.15
N SER A 39 18.81 3.40 -2.69
CA SER A 39 19.09 3.98 -4.00
C SER A 39 20.47 4.65 -4.04
N THR A 40 21.14 4.52 -5.17
CA THR A 40 22.25 5.41 -5.52
C THR A 40 21.69 6.80 -5.85
N LEU A 41 22.54 7.82 -5.82
CA LEU A 41 22.15 9.18 -6.22
C LEU A 41 21.61 9.24 -7.65
N ALA A 42 22.16 8.43 -8.56
CA ALA A 42 21.70 8.35 -9.95
C ALA A 42 20.28 7.76 -10.05
N GLU A 43 19.98 6.69 -9.31
CA GLU A 43 18.64 6.10 -9.23
C GLU A 43 17.64 7.08 -8.61
N SER A 44 18.00 7.73 -7.51
CA SER A 44 17.15 8.73 -6.84
C SER A 44 16.81 9.87 -7.80
N ASN A 45 17.77 10.41 -8.55
CA ASN A 45 17.52 11.42 -9.57
C ASN A 45 16.62 10.90 -10.71
N LEU A 46 16.76 9.64 -11.10
CA LEU A 46 15.88 9.02 -12.09
C LEU A 46 14.44 8.94 -11.60
N TYR A 47 14.20 8.46 -10.39
CA TYR A 47 12.86 8.40 -9.78
C TYR A 47 12.21 9.78 -9.66
N ARG A 48 12.99 10.80 -9.29
CA ARG A 48 12.54 12.19 -9.28
C ARG A 48 12.15 12.69 -10.67
N SER A 49 12.89 12.30 -11.72
CA SER A 49 12.53 12.65 -13.11
C SER A 49 11.19 12.05 -13.54
N TRP A 50 10.79 10.91 -12.94
CA TRP A 50 9.47 10.30 -13.11
C TRP A 50 8.38 10.95 -12.27
N LYS A 51 8.74 11.97 -11.48
CA LYS A 51 7.83 12.62 -10.53
C LYS A 51 7.28 11.67 -9.47
N ALA A 52 8.12 10.74 -9.01
CA ALA A 52 7.80 9.93 -7.85
C ALA A 52 7.85 10.79 -6.58
N ASP A 53 6.86 10.61 -5.71
CA ASP A 53 6.71 11.37 -4.48
C ASP A 53 7.37 10.65 -3.29
N VAL A 54 7.28 9.33 -3.26
CA VAL A 54 7.87 8.49 -2.20
C VAL A 54 8.47 7.22 -2.78
N ILE A 55 9.41 6.64 -2.04
CA ILE A 55 10.09 5.40 -2.36
C ILE A 55 10.07 4.44 -1.16
N GLY A 56 9.97 3.15 -1.42
CA GLY A 56 10.07 2.09 -0.44
C GLY A 56 10.18 0.73 -1.12
N MET A 57 10.06 -0.37 -0.37
CA MET A 57 10.41 -1.71 -0.84
C MET A 57 9.23 -2.70 -0.88
N THR A 58 8.07 -2.38 -0.32
CA THR A 58 7.05 -3.40 0.00
C THR A 58 5.71 -3.23 -0.72
N ASN A 59 5.30 -2.00 -1.04
CA ASN A 59 3.94 -1.68 -1.45
C ASN A 59 3.43 -2.44 -2.68
N MET A 60 4.26 -2.68 -3.69
CA MET A 60 3.76 -3.33 -4.91
C MET A 60 3.59 -4.84 -4.75
N PRO A 61 4.47 -5.60 -4.09
CA PRO A 61 4.15 -6.98 -3.73
C PRO A 61 2.87 -7.08 -2.89
N GLU A 62 2.73 -6.25 -1.86
CA GLU A 62 1.54 -6.21 -1.00
C GLU A 62 0.25 -5.87 -1.74
N ALA A 63 0.25 -4.84 -2.57
CA ALA A 63 -0.92 -4.43 -3.36
C ALA A 63 -1.38 -5.50 -4.35
N LYS A 64 -0.43 -6.25 -4.95
CA LYS A 64 -0.75 -7.38 -5.83
C LYS A 64 -1.40 -8.51 -5.06
N LEU A 65 -0.80 -8.92 -3.93
CA LEU A 65 -1.33 -9.99 -3.09
C LEU A 65 -2.70 -9.64 -2.49
N ALA A 66 -2.88 -8.40 -2.05
CA ALA A 66 -4.17 -7.91 -1.59
C ALA A 66 -5.23 -8.00 -2.71
N ARG A 67 -4.89 -7.59 -3.93
CA ARG A 67 -5.79 -7.68 -5.09
C ARG A 67 -6.14 -9.13 -5.44
N GLU A 68 -5.17 -10.06 -5.38
CA GLU A 68 -5.42 -11.50 -5.60
C GLU A 68 -6.34 -12.10 -4.53
N ALA A 69 -6.37 -11.54 -3.34
CA ALA A 69 -7.24 -11.96 -2.24
C ALA A 69 -8.55 -11.17 -2.15
N GLU A 70 -8.85 -10.28 -3.11
CA GLU A 70 -9.99 -9.35 -3.06
C GLU A 70 -10.02 -8.49 -1.78
N ILE A 71 -8.82 -8.16 -1.25
CA ILE A 71 -8.63 -7.29 -0.09
C ILE A 71 -8.40 -5.86 -0.58
N ARG A 72 -9.16 -4.91 -0.03
CA ARG A 72 -8.93 -3.50 -0.28
C ARG A 72 -7.58 -3.08 0.30
N TYR A 73 -6.82 -2.33 -0.47
CA TYR A 73 -5.49 -1.89 -0.10
C TYR A 73 -5.37 -0.36 -0.18
N ALA A 74 -4.74 0.24 0.79
CA ALA A 74 -4.28 1.63 0.76
C ALA A 74 -2.96 1.72 1.51
N SER A 75 -2.11 2.66 1.11
CA SER A 75 -0.84 2.92 1.77
C SER A 75 -0.86 4.27 2.47
N VAL A 76 -0.41 4.28 3.72
CA VAL A 76 -0.09 5.50 4.46
C VAL A 76 1.41 5.49 4.71
N SER A 77 2.15 6.27 3.93
CA SER A 77 3.60 6.33 3.99
C SER A 77 4.06 7.26 5.12
N MET A 78 4.75 6.69 6.10
CA MET A 78 5.34 7.43 7.22
C MET A 78 6.76 7.85 6.82
N VAL A 79 6.86 9.01 6.14
CA VAL A 79 8.12 9.50 5.58
C VAL A 79 9.13 9.80 6.68
N THR A 80 10.37 9.37 6.49
CA THR A 80 11.47 9.52 7.46
C THR A 80 12.52 10.53 7.02
N ASP A 81 12.77 10.63 5.72
CA ASP A 81 13.86 11.43 5.14
C ASP A 81 13.61 11.79 3.68
N TYR A 82 14.52 12.52 3.08
CA TYR A 82 14.46 12.97 1.68
C TYR A 82 15.27 12.10 0.70
N ASP A 83 15.64 10.87 1.09
CA ASP A 83 16.55 10.06 0.31
C ASP A 83 17.93 10.74 0.10
N CYS A 84 18.82 10.16 -0.69
CA CYS A 84 20.21 10.62 -0.87
C CYS A 84 20.40 11.83 -1.79
N TRP A 85 19.31 12.40 -2.32
CA TRP A 85 19.40 13.52 -3.28
C TRP A 85 19.40 14.92 -2.65
N HIS A 86 19.01 15.04 -1.37
CA HIS A 86 18.83 16.36 -0.75
C HIS A 86 20.18 16.94 -0.31
N PRO A 87 20.57 18.12 -0.80
CA PRO A 87 21.92 18.67 -0.58
C PRO A 87 22.24 19.00 0.87
N GLU A 88 21.25 19.26 1.71
CA GLU A 88 21.42 19.60 3.12
C GLU A 88 21.40 18.36 4.06
N HIS A 89 21.13 17.17 3.50
CA HIS A 89 21.01 15.92 4.23
C HIS A 89 21.95 14.83 3.70
N GLU A 90 23.19 15.23 3.27
CA GLU A 90 24.18 14.30 2.70
C GLU A 90 24.56 13.12 3.62
N ASN A 91 24.35 13.26 4.92
CA ASN A 91 24.52 12.18 5.89
C ASN A 91 23.21 12.00 6.67
N VAL A 92 22.39 11.05 6.26
CA VAL A 92 21.24 10.64 7.07
C VAL A 92 21.76 10.12 8.41
N ASP A 93 21.66 10.96 9.45
CA ASP A 93 22.01 10.55 10.81
C ASP A 93 21.00 9.48 11.28
N VAL A 94 21.51 8.27 11.49
CA VAL A 94 20.70 7.12 11.93
C VAL A 94 19.92 7.45 13.20
N HIS A 95 20.46 8.25 14.11
CA HIS A 95 19.77 8.66 15.34
C HIS A 95 18.57 9.57 15.04
N GLN A 96 18.68 10.47 14.08
CA GLN A 96 17.57 11.32 13.65
C GLN A 96 16.46 10.48 12.97
N VAL A 97 16.83 9.54 12.10
CA VAL A 97 15.88 8.61 11.47
C VAL A 97 15.13 7.80 12.52
N ILE A 98 15.82 7.23 13.50
CA ILE A 98 15.20 6.49 14.61
C ILE A 98 14.21 7.37 15.39
N LYS A 99 14.58 8.60 15.68
CA LYS A 99 13.72 9.55 16.40
C LYS A 99 12.43 9.86 15.59
N VAL A 100 12.57 10.11 14.29
CA VAL A 100 11.43 10.33 13.38
C VAL A 100 10.57 9.07 13.32
N LEU A 101 11.17 7.89 13.19
CA LEU A 101 10.47 6.61 13.13
C LEU A 101 9.63 6.36 14.39
N LEU A 102 10.20 6.60 15.59
CA LEU A 102 9.47 6.44 16.84
C LEU A 102 8.30 7.43 16.95
N GLY A 103 8.50 8.69 16.56
CA GLY A 103 7.42 9.69 16.50
C GLY A 103 6.32 9.30 15.50
N ASN A 104 6.70 8.77 14.36
CA ASN A 104 5.78 8.26 13.34
C ASN A 104 4.99 7.05 13.86
N ALA A 105 5.62 6.14 14.61
CA ALA A 105 4.93 4.99 15.20
C ALA A 105 3.79 5.40 16.15
N GLU A 106 3.98 6.43 16.97
CA GLU A 106 2.92 6.93 17.86
C GLU A 106 1.77 7.59 17.06
N LYS A 107 2.10 8.36 16.02
CA LYS A 107 1.10 8.93 15.11
C LYS A 107 0.31 7.83 14.39
N ALA A 108 0.99 6.77 13.93
CA ALA A 108 0.35 5.62 13.28
C ALA A 108 -0.62 4.90 14.21
N LYS A 109 -0.26 4.67 15.48
CA LYS A 109 -1.16 4.06 16.47
C LYS A 109 -2.44 4.87 16.66
N LEU A 110 -2.32 6.20 16.78
CA LEU A 110 -3.47 7.09 16.95
C LEU A 110 -4.35 7.08 15.70
N MET A 111 -3.74 7.15 14.51
CA MET A 111 -4.44 7.08 13.23
C MET A 111 -5.20 5.75 13.10
N ILE A 112 -4.56 4.60 13.38
CA ILE A 112 -5.18 3.28 13.29
C ILE A 112 -6.39 3.19 14.23
N LYS A 113 -6.29 3.68 15.45
CA LYS A 113 -7.43 3.74 16.38
C LYS A 113 -8.61 4.51 15.77
N ASN A 114 -8.35 5.72 15.27
CA ASN A 114 -9.39 6.55 14.65
C ASN A 114 -9.93 5.92 13.35
N LEU A 115 -9.11 5.16 12.61
CA LEU A 115 -9.53 4.43 11.42
C LEU A 115 -10.51 3.32 11.76
N ILE A 116 -10.21 2.51 12.77
CA ILE A 116 -11.10 1.41 13.21
C ILE A 116 -12.45 1.96 13.64
N ASP A 117 -12.46 3.04 14.42
CA ASP A 117 -13.69 3.66 14.93
C ASP A 117 -14.59 4.24 13.83
N ASN A 118 -14.09 4.42 12.60
CA ASN A 118 -14.81 5.08 11.51
C ASN A 118 -14.85 4.31 10.20
N TYR A 119 -14.20 3.16 10.13
CA TYR A 119 -14.01 2.43 8.87
C TYR A 119 -15.32 2.04 8.18
N GLU A 120 -16.33 1.62 8.95
CA GLU A 120 -17.62 1.16 8.42
C GLU A 120 -18.34 2.22 7.57
N ASN A 121 -18.13 3.51 7.87
CA ASN A 121 -18.72 4.62 7.12
C ASN A 121 -18.12 4.80 5.71
N HIS A 122 -17.01 4.13 5.43
CA HIS A 122 -16.27 4.24 4.17
C HIS A 122 -16.26 2.94 3.36
N ILE A 123 -17.07 1.96 3.76
CA ILE A 123 -17.23 0.72 3.00
C ILE A 123 -17.99 1.05 1.71
N ASP A 124 -17.28 0.99 0.58
CA ASP A 124 -17.90 1.09 -0.74
C ASP A 124 -18.30 -0.31 -1.23
N PRO A 125 -19.60 -0.61 -1.35
CA PRO A 125 -20.06 -1.89 -1.88
C PRO A 125 -19.69 -2.08 -3.36
N ASN A 126 -19.39 -0.99 -4.09
CA ASN A 126 -19.02 -1.01 -5.49
C ASN A 126 -17.49 -0.93 -5.70
N ASP A 127 -16.69 -1.07 -4.64
CA ASP A 127 -15.23 -1.09 -4.79
C ASP A 127 -14.82 -2.19 -5.78
N PRO A 128 -14.07 -1.85 -6.85
CA PRO A 128 -13.68 -2.83 -7.88
C PRO A 128 -12.88 -4.01 -7.34
N THR A 129 -12.31 -3.90 -6.14
CA THR A 129 -11.59 -4.99 -5.47
C THR A 129 -12.52 -6.13 -5.06
N ASN A 130 -13.77 -5.83 -4.70
CA ASN A 130 -14.71 -6.81 -4.14
C ASN A 130 -14.99 -8.02 -5.06
N ASN A 131 -14.89 -7.82 -6.38
CA ASN A 131 -15.25 -8.82 -7.39
C ASN A 131 -14.18 -8.92 -8.49
N CYS A 132 -12.95 -8.53 -8.23
CA CYS A 132 -11.91 -8.46 -9.26
C CYS A 132 -11.49 -9.83 -9.80
N LEU A 133 -11.80 -10.93 -9.08
CA LEU A 133 -11.52 -12.28 -9.51
C LEU A 133 -12.61 -12.87 -10.42
N ASP A 134 -13.78 -12.25 -10.56
CA ASP A 134 -14.88 -12.78 -11.37
C ASP A 134 -14.48 -13.05 -12.83
N VAL A 135 -13.57 -12.23 -13.37
CA VAL A 135 -13.06 -12.35 -14.74
C VAL A 135 -11.59 -12.73 -14.82
N ALA A 136 -10.95 -12.99 -13.68
CA ALA A 136 -9.51 -13.25 -13.64
C ALA A 136 -9.13 -14.71 -13.91
N VAL A 137 -10.04 -15.66 -13.58
CA VAL A 137 -9.80 -17.09 -13.74
C VAL A 137 -10.36 -17.56 -15.08
N ILE A 138 -9.52 -17.50 -16.12
CA ILE A 138 -9.88 -17.87 -17.50
C ILE A 138 -9.74 -19.37 -17.80
N THR A 139 -9.11 -20.14 -16.90
CA THR A 139 -8.99 -21.60 -17.06
C THR A 139 -10.37 -22.25 -17.01
N ALA A 140 -10.72 -23.01 -18.04
CA ALA A 140 -12.01 -23.73 -18.10
C ALA A 140 -12.19 -24.65 -16.88
N PRO A 141 -13.39 -24.74 -16.30
CA PRO A 141 -13.64 -25.50 -15.07
C PRO A 141 -13.14 -26.94 -15.09
N GLU A 142 -13.36 -27.64 -16.20
CA GLU A 142 -12.95 -29.04 -16.39
C GLU A 142 -11.42 -29.24 -16.49
N LYS A 143 -10.67 -28.16 -16.61
CA LYS A 143 -9.19 -28.16 -16.62
C LYS A 143 -8.58 -27.80 -15.26
N ARG A 144 -9.42 -27.46 -14.28
CA ARG A 144 -8.96 -27.09 -12.95
C ARG A 144 -8.79 -28.35 -12.11
N THR A 145 -7.55 -28.64 -11.71
CA THR A 145 -7.30 -29.81 -10.86
C THR A 145 -7.77 -29.54 -9.42
N GLN A 146 -8.25 -30.59 -8.73
CA GLN A 146 -8.68 -30.48 -7.33
C GLN A 146 -7.54 -29.99 -6.45
N GLN A 147 -6.33 -30.43 -6.70
CA GLN A 147 -5.12 -29.97 -5.97
C GLN A 147 -4.93 -28.46 -6.07
N THR A 148 -5.14 -27.86 -7.26
CA THR A 148 -5.02 -26.41 -7.44
C THR A 148 -6.17 -25.66 -6.76
N ILE A 149 -7.39 -26.17 -6.85
CA ILE A 149 -8.55 -25.60 -6.16
C ILE A 149 -8.31 -25.59 -4.65
N ASP A 150 -7.85 -26.71 -4.08
CA ASP A 150 -7.57 -26.81 -2.63
C ASP A 150 -6.48 -25.85 -2.16
N LYS A 151 -5.46 -25.64 -2.97
CA LYS A 151 -4.41 -24.66 -2.70
C LYS A 151 -4.94 -23.23 -2.65
N LEU A 152 -5.85 -22.89 -3.55
CA LEU A 152 -6.29 -21.50 -3.75
C LEU A 152 -7.61 -21.19 -3.04
N LYS A 153 -8.28 -22.18 -2.42
CA LYS A 153 -9.62 -22.01 -1.85
C LYS A 153 -9.73 -20.90 -0.82
N THR A 154 -8.66 -20.64 -0.06
CA THR A 154 -8.65 -19.58 0.96
C THR A 154 -8.67 -18.19 0.33
N VAL A 155 -7.98 -18.02 -0.81
CA VAL A 155 -7.83 -16.72 -1.49
C VAL A 155 -8.92 -16.53 -2.57
N ALA A 156 -9.22 -17.57 -3.34
CA ALA A 156 -10.08 -17.51 -4.52
C ALA A 156 -11.30 -18.45 -4.46
N GLY A 157 -11.62 -18.99 -3.28
CA GLY A 157 -12.72 -19.96 -3.10
C GLY A 157 -14.07 -19.44 -3.59
N ARG A 158 -14.32 -18.16 -3.49
CA ARG A 158 -15.54 -17.51 -3.99
C ARG A 158 -15.78 -17.76 -5.48
N VAL A 159 -14.72 -17.77 -6.30
CA VAL A 159 -14.84 -17.94 -7.75
C VAL A 159 -14.75 -19.40 -8.21
N PHE A 160 -14.27 -20.31 -7.35
CA PHE A 160 -14.21 -21.75 -7.67
C PHE A 160 -15.48 -22.50 -7.28
N ASN A 161 -16.30 -21.95 -6.39
CA ASN A 161 -17.53 -22.56 -5.90
C ASN A 161 -18.78 -22.08 -6.67
N LYS A 162 -18.59 -21.39 -7.80
CA LYS A 162 -19.68 -20.94 -8.71
C LYS A 162 -19.99 -21.98 -9.76
#